data_b3bedc67a8ab85f1294b7763f48d1d7d
#
_entry.id   b3bedc67a8ab85f1294b7763f48d1d7d
#
_cell.length_a   1.000
_cell.length_b   1.000
_cell.length_c   1.000
_cell.angle_alpha   90.00
_cell.angle_beta   90.00
_cell.angle_gamma   90.00
#
_symmetry.space_group_name_H-M   'P 1'
#
loop_
_entity.id
_entity.type
_entity.pdbx_description
1 polymer ?
#
loop_
_entity_poly.entity_id
_entity_poly.type
_entity_poly.pdbx_seq_one_letter_code
_entity_poly.pdbx_strand_id
1 'polypeptide(L)'
;VVIYGILIHLYRSKGKNWRMPITVVTRIIITAEATINMSYTSVTTVGRTTYKEYDSNVRTLTAAAAADDDTVFYRTEKVNNRTKNDGAWLDYPSASIFSSTAYAHLTSFYKKIGLESSTNAYGTAGSTPASNMLLGIRYSIYTDNDPKPEDTLLRSLYQSTDNVDLYKNTYALPLGFLVSDSLEADWDLTADDPGINWNNLVHSLGIADDLFVSLDVTNNGTTSVNVTTTEGGYYCFYSAKSGPSKIRISYNNTSKTFDNLSRSFFMSFDYQTDGSLFTITNDDSSSSTIINLSAYRLNEDVLKELYEILDESPMEVTSYTSTSVDATITASADGRVVTTIPYDTGWTVTVDGKTVDMTAFKDTFVSFEISEGTHTIHLDYTPDGFYLGLASTLICIILLIMIAALIHLWKKNQAEEASLDNQEEISASKATALADSEDLENALAEPTEGALDDETDNEIETDDSVIVEDDDLADEFFEEDSNEPEKSSEEELSEEFSNKDFSKELSDEMLSNKNFSKTDEKRDSSAKKNVSLDSIELDLTRNRHNSLSKKTKKDSQ
;
A
#
# COMPACT_ATOMS: atom_id res chain seq x y z
N VAL A 1 20.28 -25.51 -4.60
CA VAL A 1 20.11 -26.68 -3.70
C VAL A 1 21.39 -27.52 -3.67
N VAL A 2 21.92 -28.02 -4.82
CA VAL A 2 23.09 -28.91 -4.87
C VAL A 2 24.34 -28.29 -4.19
N ILE A 3 24.64 -27.02 -4.52
CA ILE A 3 25.79 -26.31 -3.94
C ILE A 3 25.67 -26.21 -2.41
N TYR A 4 24.50 -25.88 -1.89
CA TYR A 4 24.27 -25.84 -0.43
C TYR A 4 24.43 -27.22 0.21
N GLY A 5 23.94 -28.28 -0.45
CA GLY A 5 24.17 -29.66 0.01
C GLY A 5 25.66 -30.02 0.12
N ILE A 6 26.47 -29.61 -0.86
CA ILE A 6 27.91 -29.81 -0.84
C ILE A 6 28.55 -29.01 0.30
N LEU A 7 28.19 -27.75 0.47
CA LEU A 7 28.73 -26.90 1.54
C LEU A 7 28.40 -27.43 2.95
N ILE A 8 27.16 -27.89 3.16
CA ILE A 8 26.75 -28.53 4.40
C ILE A 8 27.52 -29.82 4.64
N HIS A 9 27.69 -30.64 3.60
CA HIS A 9 28.49 -31.87 3.70
C HIS A 9 29.95 -31.56 4.06
N LEU A 10 30.58 -30.58 3.42
CA LEU A 10 31.93 -30.13 3.72
C LEU A 10 32.06 -29.56 5.15
N TYR A 11 31.09 -28.79 5.59
CA TYR A 11 31.06 -28.23 6.95
C TYR A 11 31.02 -29.32 8.02
N ARG A 12 30.27 -30.41 7.74
CA ARG A 12 30.17 -31.57 8.66
C ARG A 12 31.36 -32.52 8.56
N SER A 13 31.96 -32.71 7.39
CA SER A 13 33.02 -33.70 7.15
C SER A 13 34.43 -33.17 7.41
N LYS A 14 34.65 -31.85 7.32
CA LYS A 14 35.96 -31.24 7.52
C LYS A 14 36.18 -30.81 8.97
N GLY A 15 37.47 -30.77 9.39
CA GLY A 15 37.84 -30.37 10.73
C GLY A 15 37.53 -28.89 11.06
N LYS A 16 37.64 -28.51 12.33
CA LYS A 16 37.27 -27.19 12.88
C LYS A 16 37.85 -26.01 12.06
N ASN A 17 39.10 -26.14 11.58
CA ASN A 17 39.77 -25.09 10.80
C ASN A 17 39.13 -24.76 9.45
N TRP A 18 38.28 -25.66 8.91
CA TRP A 18 37.58 -25.47 7.64
C TRP A 18 36.15 -24.89 7.80
N ARG A 19 35.60 -24.86 9.00
CA ARG A 19 34.23 -24.40 9.25
C ARG A 19 34.07 -22.91 8.90
N MET A 20 35.02 -22.06 9.37
CA MET A 20 34.95 -20.62 9.10
C MET A 20 35.02 -20.29 7.60
N PRO A 21 36.03 -20.78 6.81
CA PRO A 21 36.05 -20.58 5.37
C PRO A 21 34.77 -21.05 4.66
N ILE A 22 34.23 -22.21 5.04
CA ILE A 22 32.99 -22.73 4.44
C ILE A 22 31.81 -21.81 4.77
N THR A 23 31.70 -21.32 5.99
CA THR A 23 30.65 -20.37 6.39
C THR A 23 30.75 -19.06 5.59
N VAL A 24 31.96 -18.53 5.41
CA VAL A 24 32.17 -17.31 4.61
C VAL A 24 31.75 -17.52 3.15
N VAL A 25 32.17 -18.64 2.55
CA VAL A 25 31.77 -18.99 1.17
C VAL A 25 30.26 -19.15 1.07
N THR A 26 29.61 -19.79 2.04
CA THR A 26 28.16 -19.95 2.07
C THR A 26 27.46 -18.60 2.15
N ARG A 27 27.91 -17.69 3.01
CA ARG A 27 27.34 -16.32 3.11
C ARG A 27 27.50 -15.56 1.78
N ILE A 28 28.67 -15.64 1.14
CA ILE A 28 28.90 -15.01 -0.17
C ILE A 28 27.91 -15.55 -1.22
N ILE A 29 27.71 -16.86 -1.29
CA ILE A 29 26.79 -17.48 -2.24
C ILE A 29 25.34 -17.05 -1.96
N ILE A 30 24.90 -17.04 -0.70
CA ILE A 30 23.55 -16.58 -0.32
C ILE A 30 23.35 -15.12 -0.73
N THR A 31 24.32 -14.26 -0.41
CA THR A 31 24.25 -12.84 -0.78
C THR A 31 24.19 -12.65 -2.29
N ALA A 32 25.02 -13.36 -3.04
CA ALA A 32 25.03 -13.29 -4.50
C ALA A 32 23.70 -13.79 -5.10
N GLU A 33 23.17 -14.91 -4.61
CA GLU A 33 21.87 -15.45 -5.05
C GLU A 33 20.73 -14.47 -4.76
N ALA A 34 20.68 -13.93 -3.55
CA ALA A 34 19.67 -12.92 -3.17
C ALA A 34 19.80 -11.66 -4.04
N THR A 35 21.01 -11.16 -4.27
CA THR A 35 21.25 -9.97 -5.12
C THR A 35 20.82 -10.22 -6.56
N ILE A 36 21.20 -11.36 -7.15
CA ILE A 36 20.81 -11.72 -8.52
C ILE A 36 19.29 -11.86 -8.62
N ASN A 37 18.66 -12.56 -7.67
CA ASN A 37 17.22 -12.77 -7.66
C ASN A 37 16.45 -11.44 -7.52
N MET A 38 16.83 -10.58 -6.58
CA MET A 38 16.24 -9.25 -6.43
C MET A 38 16.44 -8.39 -7.67
N SER A 39 17.65 -8.38 -8.25
CA SER A 39 17.94 -7.61 -9.46
C SER A 39 17.11 -8.09 -10.64
N TYR A 40 17.03 -9.41 -10.84
CA TYR A 40 16.21 -10.00 -11.91
C TYR A 40 14.73 -9.68 -11.72
N THR A 41 14.19 -9.87 -10.51
CA THR A 41 12.79 -9.56 -10.20
C THR A 41 12.49 -8.08 -10.43
N SER A 42 13.36 -7.19 -9.96
CA SER A 42 13.18 -5.73 -10.11
C SER A 42 13.16 -5.28 -11.57
N VAL A 43 13.97 -5.92 -12.44
CA VAL A 43 14.03 -5.55 -13.87
C VAL A 43 12.87 -6.16 -14.67
N THR A 44 12.42 -7.37 -14.29
CA THR A 44 11.41 -8.09 -15.09
C THR A 44 9.97 -7.80 -14.68
N THR A 45 9.73 -7.28 -13.46
CA THR A 45 8.37 -7.08 -12.94
C THR A 45 7.71 -5.82 -13.49
N VAL A 46 8.42 -4.68 -13.55
CA VAL A 46 7.89 -3.42 -14.09
C VAL A 46 8.99 -2.64 -14.80
N GLY A 47 8.73 -2.19 -16.04
CA GLY A 47 9.62 -1.25 -16.76
C GLY A 47 9.71 0.09 -16.02
N ARG A 48 10.90 0.45 -15.54
CA ARG A 48 11.11 1.69 -14.73
C ARG A 48 10.73 2.96 -15.48
N THR A 49 11.01 3.04 -16.77
CA THR A 49 10.65 4.19 -17.61
C THR A 49 9.15 4.40 -17.67
N THR A 50 8.41 3.35 -17.97
CA THR A 50 6.94 3.40 -18.00
C THR A 50 6.35 3.69 -16.63
N TYR A 51 6.98 3.22 -15.53
CA TYR A 51 6.49 3.47 -14.18
C TYR A 51 6.61 4.94 -13.77
N LYS A 52 7.63 5.66 -14.24
CA LYS A 52 7.96 7.03 -13.88
C LYS A 52 7.59 8.06 -14.96
N GLU A 53 6.90 7.63 -16.02
CA GLU A 53 6.66 8.45 -17.21
C GLU A 53 6.01 9.80 -16.89
N TYR A 54 5.09 9.83 -15.93
CA TYR A 54 4.31 11.01 -15.55
C TYR A 54 4.73 11.66 -14.24
N ASP A 55 5.61 11.00 -13.44
CA ASP A 55 5.91 11.38 -12.05
C ASP A 55 6.30 12.85 -11.90
N SER A 56 7.23 13.32 -12.72
CA SER A 56 7.75 14.69 -12.64
C SER A 56 6.67 15.72 -12.92
N ASN A 57 5.86 15.48 -13.96
CA ASN A 57 4.83 16.41 -14.40
C ASN A 57 3.64 16.43 -13.44
N VAL A 58 3.25 15.26 -12.91
CA VAL A 58 2.21 15.19 -11.86
C VAL A 58 2.65 15.98 -10.63
N ARG A 59 3.86 15.73 -10.11
CA ARG A 59 4.38 16.47 -8.94
C ARG A 59 4.48 17.97 -9.19
N THR A 60 4.86 18.39 -10.39
CA THR A 60 4.94 19.81 -10.75
C THR A 60 3.56 20.46 -10.72
N LEU A 61 2.54 19.80 -11.31
CA LEU A 61 1.18 20.33 -11.35
C LEU A 61 0.51 20.33 -9.98
N THR A 62 0.66 19.25 -9.21
CA THR A 62 0.06 19.18 -7.85
C THR A 62 0.72 20.16 -6.90
N ALA A 63 2.04 20.38 -6.99
CA ALA A 63 2.74 21.40 -6.21
C ALA A 63 2.33 22.83 -6.61
N ALA A 64 2.11 23.10 -7.90
CA ALA A 64 1.59 24.37 -8.37
C ALA A 64 0.18 24.63 -7.84
N ALA A 65 -0.71 23.63 -7.89
CA ALA A 65 -2.05 23.73 -7.35
C ALA A 65 -2.04 23.97 -5.82
N ALA A 66 -1.17 23.27 -5.08
CA ALA A 66 -1.04 23.47 -3.64
C ALA A 66 -0.48 24.85 -3.26
N ALA A 67 0.30 25.47 -4.12
CA ALA A 67 0.83 26.83 -3.89
C ALA A 67 -0.19 27.93 -4.24
N ASP A 68 -1.16 27.66 -5.09
CA ASP A 68 -2.13 28.62 -5.63
C ASP A 68 -3.53 28.49 -4.99
N ASP A 69 -3.81 27.39 -4.30
CA ASP A 69 -5.09 27.13 -3.64
C ASP A 69 -4.99 27.39 -2.13
N ASP A 70 -5.82 28.28 -1.61
CA ASP A 70 -5.84 28.64 -0.19
C ASP A 70 -6.40 27.52 0.70
N THR A 71 -7.01 26.47 0.10
CA THR A 71 -7.55 25.33 0.84
C THR A 71 -6.44 24.44 1.36
N VAL A 72 -6.28 24.33 2.68
CA VAL A 72 -5.19 23.58 3.33
C VAL A 72 -5.26 22.07 3.04
N PHE A 73 -6.47 21.52 3.03
CA PHE A 73 -6.68 20.09 2.75
C PHE A 73 -7.71 19.86 1.64
N TYR A 74 -7.31 19.13 0.63
CA TYR A 74 -8.17 18.58 -0.42
C TYR A 74 -7.56 17.30 -0.97
N ARG A 75 -8.35 16.51 -1.68
CA ARG A 75 -7.85 15.31 -2.38
C ARG A 75 -7.65 15.58 -3.87
N THR A 76 -6.67 14.89 -4.40
CA THR A 76 -6.38 14.83 -5.83
C THR A 76 -6.44 13.37 -6.27
N GLU A 77 -7.00 13.11 -7.45
CA GLU A 77 -7.06 11.76 -7.99
C GLU A 77 -6.64 11.70 -9.45
N LYS A 78 -5.92 10.64 -9.78
CA LYS A 78 -5.61 10.31 -11.15
C LYS A 78 -6.75 9.48 -11.73
N VAL A 79 -7.29 9.89 -12.87
CA VAL A 79 -8.48 9.24 -13.48
C VAL A 79 -8.23 7.78 -13.80
N ASN A 80 -7.04 7.44 -14.28
CA ASN A 80 -6.57 6.08 -14.45
C ASN A 80 -5.33 5.85 -13.57
N ASN A 81 -5.56 5.34 -12.38
CA ASN A 81 -4.50 5.00 -11.45
C ASN A 81 -3.67 3.83 -11.98
N ARG A 82 -2.36 3.94 -11.88
CA ARG A 82 -1.46 2.84 -12.14
C ARG A 82 -1.50 1.80 -11.04
N THR A 83 -1.55 2.30 -9.80
CA THR A 83 -1.83 1.52 -8.61
C THR A 83 -2.82 2.30 -7.74
N LYS A 84 -3.56 1.62 -6.87
CA LYS A 84 -4.43 2.30 -5.90
C LYS A 84 -3.65 3.19 -4.91
N ASN A 85 -2.32 3.10 -4.89
CA ASN A 85 -1.42 3.86 -4.03
C ASN A 85 -0.64 4.96 -4.79
N ASP A 86 -1.12 5.38 -5.95
CA ASP A 86 -0.49 6.45 -6.74
C ASP A 86 -0.38 7.76 -5.92
N GLY A 87 -1.36 8.10 -5.09
CA GLY A 87 -1.31 9.26 -4.20
C GLY A 87 -0.12 9.23 -3.24
N ALA A 88 0.14 8.07 -2.59
CA ALA A 88 1.29 7.91 -1.71
C ALA A 88 2.63 7.95 -2.48
N TRP A 89 2.65 7.44 -3.72
CA TRP A 89 3.84 7.51 -4.57
C TRP A 89 4.13 8.93 -5.08
N LEU A 90 3.08 9.66 -5.45
CA LEU A 90 3.15 10.97 -6.09
C LEU A 90 3.03 12.14 -5.12
N ASP A 91 2.83 11.83 -3.82
CA ASP A 91 2.82 12.80 -2.72
C ASP A 91 1.62 13.77 -2.76
N TYR A 92 0.41 13.21 -2.90
CA TYR A 92 -0.83 13.97 -2.75
C TYR A 92 -1.88 13.19 -1.94
N PRO A 93 -2.76 13.86 -1.18
CA PRO A 93 -3.90 13.21 -0.53
C PRO A 93 -4.82 12.58 -1.57
N SER A 94 -5.14 11.29 -1.39
CA SER A 94 -5.91 10.47 -2.32
C SER A 94 -7.11 9.83 -1.64
N ALA A 95 -8.15 9.52 -2.41
CA ALA A 95 -9.30 8.74 -1.99
C ALA A 95 -9.18 7.26 -2.37
N SER A 96 -8.04 6.83 -2.90
CA SER A 96 -7.75 5.47 -3.35
C SER A 96 -6.66 4.82 -2.50
N ILE A 97 -6.82 3.53 -2.18
CA ILE A 97 -5.80 2.75 -1.47
C ILE A 97 -5.87 1.25 -1.80
N PHE A 98 -4.72 0.60 -1.79
CA PHE A 98 -4.57 -0.83 -1.62
C PHE A 98 -3.83 -1.10 -0.31
N SER A 99 -4.47 -1.80 0.63
CA SER A 99 -3.89 -2.16 1.91
C SER A 99 -4.51 -3.44 2.45
N SER A 100 -3.70 -4.35 2.99
CA SER A 100 -4.21 -5.54 3.69
C SER A 100 -5.03 -5.20 4.94
N THR A 101 -4.97 -3.96 5.41
CA THR A 101 -5.74 -3.43 6.53
C THR A 101 -6.76 -2.38 6.09
N ALA A 102 -7.27 -2.46 4.85
CA ALA A 102 -8.32 -1.57 4.37
C ALA A 102 -9.60 -1.72 5.21
N TYR A 103 -10.25 -0.61 5.51
CA TYR A 103 -11.48 -0.59 6.31
C TYR A 103 -12.64 -1.25 5.56
N ALA A 104 -13.20 -2.33 6.12
CA ALA A 104 -14.27 -3.09 5.48
C ALA A 104 -15.53 -2.26 5.23
N HIS A 105 -15.91 -1.40 6.19
CA HIS A 105 -17.06 -0.52 6.09
C HIS A 105 -16.87 0.51 4.95
N LEU A 106 -15.67 1.07 4.82
CA LEU A 106 -15.35 2.01 3.75
C LEU A 106 -15.40 1.33 2.36
N THR A 107 -14.88 0.11 2.23
CA THR A 107 -15.01 -0.64 0.97
C THR A 107 -16.46 -0.93 0.60
N SER A 108 -17.32 -1.21 1.60
CA SER A 108 -18.76 -1.37 1.41
C SER A 108 -19.44 -0.06 0.98
N PHE A 109 -19.11 1.05 1.64
CA PHE A 109 -19.64 2.37 1.31
C PHE A 109 -19.29 2.80 -0.11
N TYR A 110 -18.02 2.63 -0.54
CA TYR A 110 -17.59 2.92 -1.91
C TYR A 110 -18.44 2.19 -2.94
N LYS A 111 -18.70 0.91 -2.71
CA LYS A 111 -19.56 0.12 -3.57
C LYS A 111 -21.00 0.69 -3.64
N LYS A 112 -21.54 1.13 -2.50
CA LYS A 112 -22.90 1.68 -2.39
C LYS A 112 -23.08 3.03 -3.08
N ILE A 113 -21.99 3.79 -3.27
CA ILE A 113 -21.98 5.06 -4.02
C ILE A 113 -21.44 4.90 -5.46
N GLY A 114 -21.21 3.67 -5.93
CA GLY A 114 -20.83 3.37 -7.31
C GLY A 114 -19.35 3.45 -7.63
N LEU A 115 -18.49 3.40 -6.62
CA LEU A 115 -17.03 3.35 -6.77
C LEU A 115 -16.51 1.91 -6.69
N GLU A 116 -15.38 1.68 -7.36
CA GLU A 116 -14.69 0.39 -7.32
C GLU A 116 -14.18 0.06 -5.93
N SER A 117 -14.51 -1.14 -5.43
CA SER A 117 -13.96 -1.64 -4.18
C SER A 117 -13.81 -3.16 -4.18
N SER A 118 -12.89 -3.66 -3.36
CA SER A 118 -12.66 -5.07 -3.06
C SER A 118 -12.34 -5.23 -1.57
N THR A 119 -12.06 -6.44 -1.10
CA THR A 119 -11.80 -6.72 0.32
C THR A 119 -10.66 -5.87 0.91
N ASN A 120 -9.64 -5.57 0.12
CA ASN A 120 -8.40 -4.91 0.55
C ASN A 120 -8.03 -3.68 -0.28
N ALA A 121 -8.97 -3.18 -1.09
CA ALA A 121 -8.74 -2.02 -1.93
C ALA A 121 -10.03 -1.27 -2.21
N TYR A 122 -9.93 0.03 -2.33
CA TYR A 122 -10.96 0.90 -2.88
C TYR A 122 -10.30 1.97 -3.75
N GLY A 123 -11.06 2.53 -4.67
CA GLY A 123 -10.53 3.54 -5.58
C GLY A 123 -11.62 4.26 -6.34
N THR A 124 -11.21 5.21 -7.16
CA THR A 124 -12.09 6.14 -7.85
C THR A 124 -12.52 5.69 -9.24
N ALA A 125 -12.22 4.45 -9.65
CA ALA A 125 -12.90 3.91 -10.84
C ALA A 125 -14.41 3.90 -10.62
N GLY A 126 -15.15 4.39 -11.60
CA GLY A 126 -16.59 4.65 -11.48
C GLY A 126 -16.94 6.00 -10.84
N SER A 127 -15.95 6.88 -10.58
CA SER A 127 -16.24 8.20 -10.02
C SER A 127 -17.17 9.01 -10.93
N THR A 128 -18.02 9.76 -10.26
CA THR A 128 -18.93 10.74 -10.85
C THR A 128 -18.69 12.11 -10.22
N PRO A 129 -19.19 13.21 -10.78
CA PRO A 129 -19.10 14.52 -10.13
C PRO A 129 -19.63 14.51 -8.70
N ALA A 130 -20.68 13.73 -8.41
CA ALA A 130 -21.24 13.61 -7.06
C ALA A 130 -20.29 12.91 -6.08
N SER A 131 -19.66 11.80 -6.48
CA SER A 131 -18.68 11.12 -5.63
C SER A 131 -17.38 11.92 -5.46
N ASN A 132 -16.94 12.65 -6.48
CA ASN A 132 -15.81 13.56 -6.38
C ASN A 132 -16.11 14.70 -5.39
N MET A 133 -17.30 15.27 -5.46
CA MET A 133 -17.78 16.29 -4.54
C MET A 133 -17.76 15.78 -3.09
N LEU A 134 -18.42 14.65 -2.81
CA LEU A 134 -18.54 14.09 -1.46
C LEU A 134 -17.16 13.77 -0.84
N LEU A 135 -16.25 13.20 -1.64
CA LEU A 135 -14.93 12.79 -1.19
C LEU A 135 -13.90 13.94 -1.17
N GLY A 136 -14.31 15.17 -1.50
CA GLY A 136 -13.43 16.33 -1.53
C GLY A 136 -12.31 16.21 -2.57
N ILE A 137 -12.57 15.55 -3.71
CA ILE A 137 -11.62 15.46 -4.82
C ILE A 137 -11.68 16.77 -5.60
N ARG A 138 -10.74 17.66 -5.29
CA ARG A 138 -10.69 19.02 -5.86
C ARG A 138 -9.99 19.05 -7.20
N TYR A 139 -9.00 18.15 -7.40
CA TYR A 139 -8.26 18.06 -8.65
C TYR A 139 -8.28 16.66 -9.22
N SER A 140 -8.40 16.58 -10.55
CA SER A 140 -8.36 15.35 -11.33
C SER A 140 -7.20 15.38 -12.32
N ILE A 141 -6.33 14.37 -12.30
CA ILE A 141 -5.15 14.24 -13.15
C ILE A 141 -5.48 13.37 -14.35
N TYR A 142 -5.25 13.88 -15.53
CA TYR A 142 -5.37 13.20 -16.82
C TYR A 142 -3.99 13.11 -17.47
N THR A 143 -3.65 11.94 -18.02
CA THR A 143 -2.44 11.72 -18.81
C THR A 143 -2.77 11.76 -20.31
N ASP A 144 -1.76 11.77 -21.18
CA ASP A 144 -1.96 11.72 -22.63
C ASP A 144 -2.60 10.41 -23.12
N ASN A 145 -2.65 9.38 -22.26
CA ASN A 145 -3.38 8.13 -22.52
C ASN A 145 -4.86 8.17 -22.12
N ASP A 146 -5.28 9.22 -21.41
CA ASP A 146 -6.66 9.35 -20.94
C ASP A 146 -7.48 10.19 -21.94
N PRO A 147 -8.76 9.83 -22.18
CA PRO A 147 -9.68 10.74 -22.85
C PRO A 147 -9.80 12.02 -22.03
N LYS A 148 -9.45 13.15 -22.64
CA LYS A 148 -9.53 14.44 -21.96
C LYS A 148 -10.96 14.92 -21.93
N PRO A 149 -11.45 15.37 -20.76
CA PRO A 149 -12.78 15.96 -20.69
C PRO A 149 -12.78 17.33 -21.33
N GLU A 150 -13.93 17.78 -21.81
CA GLU A 150 -14.15 19.17 -22.12
C GLU A 150 -14.35 19.99 -20.85
N ASP A 151 -13.99 21.27 -20.88
CA ASP A 151 -14.35 22.21 -19.83
C ASP A 151 -15.86 22.36 -19.78
N THR A 152 -16.43 22.17 -18.61
CA THR A 152 -17.88 22.24 -18.36
C THR A 152 -18.15 22.99 -17.07
N LEU A 153 -19.41 23.13 -16.69
CA LEU A 153 -19.79 23.63 -15.37
C LEU A 153 -19.29 22.73 -14.22
N LEU A 154 -18.97 21.44 -14.52
CA LEU A 154 -18.54 20.45 -13.53
C LEU A 154 -17.03 20.51 -13.25
N ARG A 155 -16.23 20.94 -14.24
CA ARG A 155 -14.76 21.03 -14.13
C ARG A 155 -14.18 21.94 -15.19
N SER A 156 -13.00 22.47 -14.90
CA SER A 156 -12.21 23.28 -15.84
C SER A 156 -10.75 22.87 -15.83
N LEU A 157 -10.08 23.05 -16.96
CA LEU A 157 -8.64 22.86 -17.05
C LEU A 157 -7.94 23.89 -16.16
N TYR A 158 -7.16 23.42 -15.17
CA TYR A 158 -6.37 24.28 -14.31
C TYR A 158 -5.01 24.58 -14.95
N GLN A 159 -4.24 23.53 -15.28
CA GLN A 159 -2.93 23.66 -15.90
C GLN A 159 -2.52 22.38 -16.64
N SER A 160 -1.66 22.54 -17.67
CA SER A 160 -1.14 21.45 -18.51
C SER A 160 0.37 21.41 -18.54
N THR A 161 0.90 20.22 -18.75
CA THR A 161 2.27 19.96 -19.19
C THR A 161 2.24 19.18 -20.51
N ASP A 162 3.41 18.72 -21.00
CA ASP A 162 3.48 18.00 -22.28
C ASP A 162 2.62 16.73 -22.34
N ASN A 163 2.42 16.05 -21.21
CA ASN A 163 1.75 14.74 -21.15
C ASN A 163 0.79 14.55 -19.95
N VAL A 164 0.57 15.60 -19.16
CA VAL A 164 -0.33 15.59 -18.01
C VAL A 164 -1.14 16.88 -17.97
N ASP A 165 -2.45 16.76 -17.78
CA ASP A 165 -3.36 17.86 -17.53
C ASP A 165 -3.97 17.72 -16.14
N LEU A 166 -4.05 18.83 -15.42
CA LEU A 166 -4.71 18.95 -14.13
C LEU A 166 -6.01 19.74 -14.30
N TYR A 167 -7.13 19.11 -13.99
CA TYR A 167 -8.46 19.72 -14.01
C TYR A 167 -8.92 20.00 -12.58
N LYS A 168 -9.52 21.17 -12.37
CA LYS A 168 -10.18 21.53 -11.11
C LYS A 168 -11.66 21.19 -11.19
N ASN A 169 -12.15 20.38 -10.24
CA ASN A 169 -13.57 20.09 -10.08
C ASN A 169 -14.28 21.29 -9.45
N THR A 170 -15.42 21.66 -9.98
CA THR A 170 -16.21 22.82 -9.53
C THR A 170 -16.74 22.60 -8.12
N TYR A 171 -17.25 21.41 -7.87
CA TYR A 171 -17.83 21.03 -6.59
C TYR A 171 -16.89 20.05 -5.89
N ALA A 172 -16.34 20.44 -4.74
CA ALA A 172 -15.51 19.61 -3.88
C ALA A 172 -15.73 20.04 -2.43
N LEU A 173 -16.39 19.22 -1.65
CA LEU A 173 -16.66 19.49 -0.24
C LEU A 173 -15.37 19.47 0.58
N PRO A 174 -15.32 20.21 1.69
CA PRO A 174 -14.22 20.16 2.65
C PRO A 174 -14.13 18.77 3.30
N LEU A 175 -13.09 18.56 4.12
CA LEU A 175 -12.87 17.30 4.84
C LEU A 175 -14.05 16.90 5.74
N GLY A 176 -14.77 17.88 6.25
CA GLY A 176 -15.98 17.68 7.04
C GLY A 176 -16.97 18.84 6.85
N PHE A 177 -18.23 18.58 7.15
CA PHE A 177 -19.34 19.52 6.99
C PHE A 177 -20.47 19.20 7.98
N LEU A 178 -21.31 20.20 8.26
CA LEU A 178 -22.46 20.05 9.14
C LEU A 178 -23.64 19.41 8.42
N VAL A 179 -24.31 18.48 9.09
CA VAL A 179 -25.59 17.89 8.66
C VAL A 179 -26.57 17.78 9.81
N SER A 180 -27.85 17.61 9.52
CA SER A 180 -28.85 17.25 10.53
C SER A 180 -28.55 15.87 11.12
N ASP A 181 -28.80 15.70 12.43
CA ASP A 181 -28.68 14.40 13.10
C ASP A 181 -29.57 13.31 12.47
N SER A 182 -30.70 13.71 11.86
CA SER A 182 -31.58 12.77 11.21
C SER A 182 -31.00 12.13 9.94
N LEU A 183 -30.01 12.75 9.28
CA LEU A 183 -29.43 12.26 8.04
C LEU A 183 -28.84 10.85 8.17
N GLU A 184 -28.31 10.50 9.35
CA GLU A 184 -27.84 9.14 9.65
C GLU A 184 -28.94 8.08 9.45
N ALA A 185 -30.15 8.37 9.86
CA ALA A 185 -31.30 7.47 9.71
C ALA A 185 -31.97 7.60 8.33
N ASP A 186 -32.08 8.82 7.81
CA ASP A 186 -32.89 9.16 6.64
C ASP A 186 -32.19 8.78 5.31
N TRP A 187 -30.87 8.82 5.24
CA TRP A 187 -30.15 8.37 4.04
C TRP A 187 -30.11 6.86 3.93
N ASP A 188 -30.98 6.26 3.13
CA ASP A 188 -31.00 4.82 2.86
C ASP A 188 -29.93 4.43 1.83
N LEU A 189 -28.98 3.59 2.24
CA LEU A 189 -27.89 3.01 1.43
C LEU A 189 -28.11 1.52 1.15
N THR A 190 -29.31 0.98 1.33
CA THR A 190 -29.56 -0.47 1.23
C THR A 190 -29.68 -0.95 -0.22
N ALA A 191 -29.98 -0.08 -1.17
CA ALA A 191 -30.12 -0.45 -2.57
C ALA A 191 -28.81 -1.03 -3.14
N ASP A 192 -28.92 -1.99 -4.05
CA ASP A 192 -27.77 -2.51 -4.80
C ASP A 192 -27.33 -1.57 -5.92
N ASP A 193 -28.25 -0.72 -6.39
CA ASP A 193 -27.99 0.28 -7.42
C ASP A 193 -27.54 1.60 -6.79
N PRO A 194 -26.33 2.07 -7.10
CA PRO A 194 -25.80 3.31 -6.54
C PRO A 194 -26.61 4.56 -6.92
N GLY A 195 -27.23 4.59 -8.09
CA GLY A 195 -28.07 5.73 -8.50
C GLY A 195 -29.25 5.95 -7.56
N ILE A 196 -29.87 4.85 -7.10
CA ILE A 196 -30.95 4.90 -6.10
C ILE A 196 -30.41 5.43 -4.76
N ASN A 197 -29.24 4.97 -4.32
CA ASN A 197 -28.63 5.42 -3.05
C ASN A 197 -28.31 6.92 -3.06
N TRP A 198 -27.87 7.46 -4.20
CA TRP A 198 -27.65 8.89 -4.37
C TRP A 198 -28.95 9.69 -4.37
N ASN A 199 -30.00 9.18 -5.04
CA ASN A 199 -31.33 9.82 -5.02
C ASN A 199 -31.92 9.81 -3.61
N ASN A 200 -31.73 8.74 -2.83
CA ASN A 200 -32.12 8.70 -1.43
C ASN A 200 -31.42 9.78 -0.59
N LEU A 201 -30.13 10.10 -0.86
CA LEU A 201 -29.43 11.19 -0.20
C LEU A 201 -30.11 12.53 -0.45
N VAL A 202 -30.31 12.89 -1.71
CA VAL A 202 -30.89 14.22 -2.04
C VAL A 202 -32.32 14.35 -1.52
N HIS A 203 -33.12 13.29 -1.57
CA HIS A 203 -34.46 13.28 -1.01
C HIS A 203 -34.46 13.42 0.52
N SER A 204 -33.49 12.80 1.24
CA SER A 204 -33.34 12.93 2.69
C SER A 204 -32.95 14.35 3.11
N LEU A 205 -32.34 15.12 2.22
CA LEU A 205 -32.01 16.54 2.41
C LEU A 205 -33.13 17.50 1.96
N GLY A 206 -34.28 16.96 1.52
CA GLY A 206 -35.45 17.73 1.10
C GLY A 206 -35.45 18.18 -0.35
N ILE A 207 -34.47 17.78 -1.17
CA ILE A 207 -34.46 18.03 -2.61
C ILE A 207 -35.45 17.09 -3.26
N ALA A 208 -36.37 17.62 -4.09
CA ALA A 208 -37.46 16.84 -4.65
C ALA A 208 -37.08 16.06 -5.92
N ASP A 209 -36.15 16.60 -6.69
CA ASP A 209 -35.76 16.02 -7.98
C ASP A 209 -34.58 15.02 -7.78
N ASP A 210 -34.52 14.02 -8.65
CA ASP A 210 -33.46 13.02 -8.67
C ASP A 210 -32.12 13.61 -9.10
N LEU A 211 -31.07 13.25 -8.40
CA LEU A 211 -29.67 13.55 -8.78
C LEU A 211 -29.25 12.72 -10.00
N PHE A 212 -29.59 11.43 -9.98
CA PHE A 212 -29.38 10.50 -11.10
C PHE A 212 -30.71 10.18 -11.75
N VAL A 213 -31.03 10.94 -12.80
CA VAL A 213 -32.28 10.79 -13.55
C VAL A 213 -32.22 9.51 -14.39
N SER A 214 -33.12 8.58 -14.13
CA SER A 214 -33.18 7.30 -14.83
C SER A 214 -33.52 7.47 -16.30
N LEU A 215 -32.88 6.69 -17.17
CA LEU A 215 -33.11 6.64 -18.61
C LEU A 215 -33.69 5.30 -19.03
N ASP A 216 -34.50 5.32 -20.09
CA ASP A 216 -35.10 4.12 -20.65
C ASP A 216 -34.02 3.23 -21.32
N VAL A 217 -33.94 1.97 -20.88
CA VAL A 217 -33.06 0.95 -21.45
C VAL A 217 -33.86 -0.01 -22.31
N THR A 218 -33.58 -0.03 -23.61
CA THR A 218 -34.21 -0.96 -24.56
C THR A 218 -33.36 -2.23 -24.72
N ASN A 219 -34.03 -3.37 -24.93
CA ASN A 219 -33.43 -4.70 -24.99
C ASN A 219 -32.67 -5.12 -23.71
N ASN A 220 -33.05 -4.59 -22.55
CA ASN A 220 -32.47 -4.98 -21.27
C ASN A 220 -32.66 -6.49 -21.06
N GLY A 221 -31.66 -7.16 -20.45
CA GLY A 221 -31.66 -8.61 -20.30
C GLY A 221 -31.16 -9.35 -21.55
N THR A 222 -30.42 -8.70 -22.43
CA THR A 222 -29.74 -9.31 -23.60
C THR A 222 -28.24 -9.03 -23.56
N THR A 223 -27.49 -9.52 -24.56
CA THR A 223 -26.03 -9.25 -24.69
C THR A 223 -25.71 -7.89 -25.32
N SER A 224 -26.74 -7.17 -25.81
CA SER A 224 -26.62 -5.84 -26.39
C SER A 224 -27.85 -5.01 -26.06
N VAL A 225 -27.66 -3.94 -25.31
CA VAL A 225 -28.73 -3.04 -24.86
C VAL A 225 -28.52 -1.65 -25.41
N ASN A 226 -29.57 -0.86 -25.51
CA ASN A 226 -29.54 0.48 -26.06
C ASN A 226 -30.18 1.48 -25.10
N VAL A 227 -29.57 2.68 -25.02
CA VAL A 227 -30.13 3.84 -24.31
C VAL A 227 -30.13 5.02 -25.27
N THR A 228 -31.32 5.60 -25.51
CA THR A 228 -31.47 6.78 -26.37
C THR A 228 -31.58 8.02 -25.50
N THR A 229 -30.80 9.04 -25.80
CA THR A 229 -30.84 10.34 -25.13
C THR A 229 -31.21 11.41 -26.15
N THR A 230 -31.84 12.48 -25.70
CA THR A 230 -32.31 13.60 -26.54
C THR A 230 -31.54 14.90 -26.29
N GLU A 231 -30.77 14.93 -25.26
CA GLU A 231 -30.02 16.12 -24.80
C GLU A 231 -28.60 15.77 -24.37
N GLY A 232 -27.76 16.77 -24.25
CA GLY A 232 -26.42 16.62 -23.67
C GLY A 232 -26.48 16.43 -22.15
N GLY A 233 -25.37 16.00 -21.54
CA GLY A 233 -25.24 15.83 -20.11
C GLY A 233 -24.17 14.82 -19.73
N TYR A 234 -23.97 14.63 -18.43
CA TYR A 234 -23.10 13.62 -17.88
C TYR A 234 -23.86 12.29 -17.74
N TYR A 235 -23.33 11.26 -18.38
CA TYR A 235 -23.97 9.94 -18.43
C TYR A 235 -23.17 8.90 -17.68
N CYS A 236 -23.86 8.08 -16.89
CA CYS A 236 -23.29 6.90 -16.26
C CYS A 236 -24.25 5.71 -16.30
N PHE A 237 -23.65 4.54 -16.23
CA PHE A 237 -24.36 3.26 -16.36
C PHE A 237 -23.92 2.34 -15.24
N TYR A 238 -24.83 1.48 -14.80
CA TYR A 238 -24.53 0.50 -13.77
C TYR A 238 -25.04 -0.88 -14.20
N SER A 239 -24.21 -1.90 -13.99
CA SER A 239 -24.58 -3.29 -14.16
C SER A 239 -24.29 -4.05 -12.90
N ALA A 240 -25.26 -4.82 -12.41
CA ALA A 240 -25.09 -5.60 -11.19
C ALA A 240 -23.97 -6.63 -11.32
N LYS A 241 -23.42 -7.07 -10.19
CA LYS A 241 -22.31 -8.05 -10.11
C LYS A 241 -22.56 -9.35 -10.91
N SER A 242 -23.82 -9.73 -11.12
CA SER A 242 -24.19 -10.90 -11.93
C SER A 242 -24.09 -10.68 -13.45
N GLY A 243 -23.81 -9.46 -13.89
CA GLY A 243 -23.64 -9.10 -15.30
C GLY A 243 -22.27 -9.52 -15.86
N PRO A 244 -21.97 -9.12 -17.12
CA PRO A 244 -20.67 -9.36 -17.75
C PRO A 244 -19.53 -8.71 -16.97
N SER A 245 -18.37 -9.36 -16.93
CA SER A 245 -17.15 -8.80 -16.34
C SER A 245 -16.55 -7.67 -17.17
N LYS A 246 -16.94 -7.59 -18.45
CA LYS A 246 -16.44 -6.61 -19.42
C LYS A 246 -17.58 -6.10 -20.31
N ILE A 247 -17.72 -4.79 -20.36
CA ILE A 247 -18.75 -4.10 -21.16
C ILE A 247 -18.08 -3.04 -22.02
N ARG A 248 -18.52 -2.97 -23.29
CA ARG A 248 -18.21 -1.89 -24.21
C ARG A 248 -19.41 -0.98 -24.39
N ILE A 249 -19.21 0.30 -24.19
CA ILE A 249 -20.21 1.34 -24.46
C ILE A 249 -19.75 2.10 -25.70
N SER A 250 -20.60 2.18 -26.71
CA SER A 250 -20.38 2.93 -27.93
C SER A 250 -21.37 4.09 -28.03
N TYR A 251 -20.88 5.26 -28.39
CA TYR A 251 -21.66 6.47 -28.57
C TYR A 251 -21.10 7.27 -29.76
N ASN A 252 -21.91 7.59 -30.72
CA ASN A 252 -21.48 8.18 -32.00
C ASN A 252 -20.30 7.36 -32.59
N ASN A 253 -19.14 7.98 -32.79
CA ASN A 253 -17.94 7.33 -33.33
C ASN A 253 -16.90 6.97 -32.24
N THR A 254 -17.26 7.13 -30.97
CA THR A 254 -16.40 6.80 -29.83
C THR A 254 -16.85 5.52 -29.13
N SER A 255 -15.93 4.83 -28.48
CA SER A 255 -16.27 3.72 -27.62
C SER A 255 -15.33 3.66 -26.42
N LYS A 256 -15.89 3.27 -25.28
CA LYS A 256 -15.13 3.06 -24.04
C LYS A 256 -15.42 1.66 -23.53
N THR A 257 -14.39 0.95 -23.11
CA THR A 257 -14.52 -0.40 -22.56
C THR A 257 -14.25 -0.35 -21.06
N PHE A 258 -15.09 -1.02 -20.30
CA PHE A 258 -15.00 -1.14 -18.86
C PHE A 258 -14.74 -2.59 -18.50
N ASP A 259 -13.66 -2.84 -17.78
CA ASP A 259 -13.21 -4.14 -17.29
C ASP A 259 -13.46 -4.26 -15.78
N ASN A 260 -13.34 -5.47 -15.23
CA ASN A 260 -13.47 -5.75 -13.79
C ASN A 260 -14.85 -5.40 -13.19
N LEU A 261 -15.90 -5.44 -13.99
CA LEU A 261 -17.28 -5.13 -13.57
C LEU A 261 -17.85 -6.14 -12.56
N SER A 262 -17.17 -7.23 -12.27
CA SER A 262 -17.46 -8.09 -11.11
C SER A 262 -17.40 -7.33 -9.78
N ARG A 263 -16.71 -6.17 -9.74
CA ARG A 263 -16.67 -5.25 -8.60
C ARG A 263 -17.84 -4.27 -8.54
N SER A 264 -18.66 -4.22 -9.58
CA SER A 264 -19.91 -3.43 -9.68
C SER A 264 -19.72 -1.95 -9.32
N PHE A 265 -19.20 -1.17 -10.25
CA PHE A 265 -19.04 0.28 -10.13
C PHE A 265 -19.73 0.99 -11.30
N PHE A 266 -19.95 2.29 -11.20
CA PHE A 266 -20.48 3.09 -12.29
C PHE A 266 -19.56 3.08 -13.51
N MET A 267 -20.12 2.84 -14.68
CA MET A 267 -19.45 3.03 -15.95
C MET A 267 -19.70 4.48 -16.41
N SER A 268 -18.82 5.39 -15.99
CA SER A 268 -18.90 6.80 -16.34
C SER A 268 -18.48 7.02 -17.79
N PHE A 269 -19.37 7.55 -18.61
CA PHE A 269 -19.08 7.90 -20.00
C PHE A 269 -18.69 9.37 -20.15
N ASP A 270 -18.74 10.13 -19.05
CA ASP A 270 -18.45 11.55 -18.98
C ASP A 270 -19.51 12.43 -19.68
N TYR A 271 -19.24 13.74 -19.81
CA TYR A 271 -20.15 14.71 -20.40
C TYR A 271 -20.21 14.57 -21.92
N GLN A 272 -21.41 14.59 -22.47
CA GLN A 272 -21.69 14.56 -23.92
C GLN A 272 -22.47 15.82 -24.30
N THR A 273 -22.07 16.49 -25.37
CA THR A 273 -22.68 17.76 -25.79
C THR A 273 -24.05 17.59 -26.43
N ASP A 274 -24.30 16.44 -27.05
CA ASP A 274 -25.53 16.15 -27.79
C ASP A 274 -26.18 14.84 -27.32
N GLY A 275 -27.49 14.77 -27.45
CA GLY A 275 -28.22 13.52 -27.30
C GLY A 275 -28.01 12.56 -28.47
N SER A 276 -27.88 11.27 -28.23
CA SER A 276 -27.73 10.23 -29.24
C SER A 276 -28.04 8.83 -28.67
N LEU A 277 -27.67 7.81 -29.42
CA LEU A 277 -27.82 6.41 -29.05
C LEU A 277 -26.54 5.87 -28.40
N PHE A 278 -26.63 5.43 -27.15
CA PHE A 278 -25.65 4.55 -26.55
C PHE A 278 -25.98 3.10 -26.90
N THR A 279 -24.97 2.37 -27.41
CA THR A 279 -25.02 0.93 -27.60
C THR A 279 -24.08 0.27 -26.64
N ILE A 280 -24.59 -0.55 -25.73
CA ILE A 280 -23.86 -1.20 -24.66
C ILE A 280 -23.84 -2.71 -24.95
N THR A 281 -22.65 -3.27 -25.09
CA THR A 281 -22.45 -4.67 -25.49
C THR A 281 -21.58 -5.42 -24.51
N ASN A 282 -21.89 -6.70 -24.30
CA ASN A 282 -20.98 -7.61 -23.61
C ASN A 282 -19.71 -7.79 -24.48
N ASP A 283 -18.55 -7.36 -23.95
CA ASP A 283 -17.24 -7.45 -24.62
C ASP A 283 -16.40 -8.63 -24.09
N ASP A 284 -16.99 -9.47 -23.23
CA ASP A 284 -16.37 -10.71 -22.76
C ASP A 284 -16.65 -11.82 -23.79
N SER A 285 -15.65 -12.11 -24.63
CA SER A 285 -15.74 -13.10 -25.70
C SER A 285 -15.93 -14.54 -25.20
N SER A 286 -15.68 -14.77 -23.91
CA SER A 286 -15.84 -16.09 -23.27
C SER A 286 -17.21 -16.29 -22.64
N SER A 287 -18.05 -15.25 -22.58
CA SER A 287 -19.32 -15.24 -21.84
C SER A 287 -20.49 -14.77 -22.69
N SER A 288 -21.60 -15.50 -22.62
CA SER A 288 -22.90 -15.10 -23.13
C SER A 288 -23.80 -14.43 -22.07
N THR A 289 -23.20 -13.93 -20.99
CA THR A 289 -23.91 -13.29 -19.89
C THR A 289 -24.70 -12.08 -20.38
N ILE A 290 -25.94 -12.00 -19.98
CA ILE A 290 -26.86 -10.90 -20.32
C ILE A 290 -26.54 -9.65 -19.51
N ILE A 291 -26.82 -8.49 -20.05
CA ILE A 291 -26.68 -7.20 -19.40
C ILE A 291 -28.03 -6.82 -18.79
N ASN A 292 -28.04 -6.60 -17.47
CA ASN A 292 -29.10 -5.89 -16.77
C ASN A 292 -28.53 -4.53 -16.37
N LEU A 293 -28.97 -3.50 -17.10
CA LEU A 293 -28.38 -2.16 -17.02
C LEU A 293 -29.36 -1.19 -16.37
N SER A 294 -28.88 -0.38 -15.47
CA SER A 294 -29.43 0.91 -15.10
C SER A 294 -28.65 2.01 -15.82
N ALA A 295 -29.32 2.99 -16.37
CA ALA A 295 -28.70 4.10 -17.09
C ALA A 295 -29.22 5.41 -16.50
N TYR A 296 -28.30 6.36 -16.34
CA TYR A 296 -28.57 7.63 -15.67
C TYR A 296 -27.96 8.81 -16.41
N ARG A 297 -28.65 9.95 -16.35
CA ARG A 297 -28.13 11.27 -16.60
C ARG A 297 -28.01 12.02 -15.28
N LEU A 298 -26.87 12.60 -15.01
CA LEU A 298 -26.68 13.46 -13.85
C LEU A 298 -27.50 14.75 -14.02
N ASN A 299 -28.23 15.12 -12.98
CA ASN A 299 -28.90 16.41 -12.90
C ASN A 299 -27.93 17.41 -12.24
N GLU A 300 -27.38 18.31 -13.05
CA GLU A 300 -26.35 19.24 -12.62
C GLU A 300 -26.91 20.34 -11.68
N ASP A 301 -28.19 20.69 -11.84
CA ASP A 301 -28.86 21.65 -10.94
C ASP A 301 -29.04 21.05 -9.54
N VAL A 302 -29.47 19.78 -9.46
CA VAL A 302 -29.56 19.05 -8.19
C VAL A 302 -28.19 18.83 -7.56
N LEU A 303 -27.16 18.55 -8.36
CA LEU A 303 -25.79 18.44 -7.85
C LEU A 303 -25.32 19.75 -7.21
N LYS A 304 -25.62 20.88 -7.86
CA LYS A 304 -25.30 22.21 -7.33
C LYS A 304 -26.07 22.48 -6.03
N GLU A 305 -27.36 22.20 -5.99
CA GLU A 305 -28.20 22.38 -4.80
C GLU A 305 -27.68 21.49 -3.63
N LEU A 306 -27.37 20.22 -3.91
CA LEU A 306 -26.76 19.31 -2.94
C LEU A 306 -25.42 19.87 -2.38
N TYR A 307 -24.58 20.43 -3.26
CA TYR A 307 -23.33 21.04 -2.85
C TYR A 307 -23.59 22.25 -1.94
N GLU A 308 -24.50 23.15 -2.32
CA GLU A 308 -24.83 24.35 -1.56
C GLU A 308 -25.39 24.03 -0.17
N ILE A 309 -26.18 22.96 -0.02
CA ILE A 309 -26.69 22.48 1.28
C ILE A 309 -25.55 21.93 2.14
N LEU A 310 -24.69 21.08 1.59
CA LEU A 310 -23.64 20.42 2.37
C LEU A 310 -22.44 21.35 2.66
N ASP A 311 -22.25 22.40 1.87
CA ASP A 311 -21.19 23.42 2.05
C ASP A 311 -21.66 24.66 2.82
N GLU A 312 -22.88 24.63 3.40
CA GLU A 312 -23.40 25.75 4.20
C GLU A 312 -22.58 26.03 5.46
N SER A 313 -22.09 24.98 6.10
CA SER A 313 -21.23 25.05 7.28
C SER A 313 -20.02 24.12 7.10
N PRO A 314 -19.00 24.57 6.35
CA PRO A 314 -17.81 23.79 6.09
C PRO A 314 -16.89 23.68 7.31
N MET A 315 -16.27 22.53 7.51
CA MET A 315 -15.16 22.36 8.43
C MET A 315 -13.85 22.77 7.72
N GLU A 316 -13.36 23.95 8.03
CA GLU A 316 -12.13 24.48 7.45
C GLU A 316 -10.90 23.93 8.16
N VAL A 317 -10.11 23.12 7.47
CA VAL A 317 -8.85 22.58 7.99
C VAL A 317 -7.82 23.70 8.04
N THR A 318 -7.21 23.90 9.19
CA THR A 318 -6.16 24.92 9.42
C THR A 318 -4.76 24.32 9.40
N SER A 319 -4.63 23.06 9.85
CA SER A 319 -3.40 22.27 9.74
C SER A 319 -3.70 20.77 9.78
N TYR A 320 -2.82 19.95 9.22
CA TYR A 320 -2.91 18.51 9.35
C TYR A 320 -1.55 17.82 9.28
N THR A 321 -1.50 16.63 9.87
CA THR A 321 -0.39 15.67 9.77
C THR A 321 -0.92 14.30 9.35
N SER A 322 -0.09 13.27 9.37
CA SER A 322 -0.55 11.88 9.15
C SER A 322 -1.46 11.34 10.25
N THR A 323 -1.47 11.96 11.43
CA THR A 323 -2.20 11.48 12.62
C THR A 323 -3.04 12.55 13.30
N SER A 324 -3.05 13.78 12.83
CA SER A 324 -3.82 14.86 13.46
C SER A 324 -4.40 15.83 12.44
N VAL A 325 -5.54 16.43 12.78
CA VAL A 325 -6.21 17.47 11.99
C VAL A 325 -6.66 18.57 12.95
N ASP A 326 -6.28 19.82 12.66
CA ASP A 326 -6.83 21.02 13.28
C ASP A 326 -7.78 21.69 12.31
N ALA A 327 -8.95 22.10 12.79
CA ALA A 327 -9.95 22.73 11.95
C ALA A 327 -10.81 23.71 12.74
N THR A 328 -11.55 24.54 12.01
CA THR A 328 -12.60 25.40 12.56
C THR A 328 -13.90 25.15 11.80
N ILE A 329 -15.03 25.36 12.45
CA ILE A 329 -16.35 25.31 11.84
C ILE A 329 -17.22 26.42 12.44
N THR A 330 -18.04 27.04 11.60
CA THR A 330 -19.14 27.89 12.08
C THR A 330 -20.44 27.15 11.76
N ALA A 331 -20.98 26.45 12.77
CA ALA A 331 -22.21 25.69 12.65
C ALA A 331 -23.41 26.63 12.62
N SER A 332 -24.23 26.54 11.59
CA SER A 332 -25.45 27.34 11.40
C SER A 332 -26.59 26.94 12.36
N ALA A 333 -26.52 25.73 12.91
CA ALA A 333 -27.48 25.15 13.85
C ALA A 333 -26.82 24.02 14.68
N ASP A 334 -27.51 23.55 15.71
CA ASP A 334 -27.16 22.29 16.37
C ASP A 334 -27.26 21.14 15.35
N GLY A 335 -26.28 20.22 15.34
CA GLY A 335 -26.28 19.11 14.39
C GLY A 335 -25.05 18.23 14.55
N ARG A 336 -24.69 17.56 13.48
CA ARG A 336 -23.58 16.61 13.41
C ARG A 336 -22.57 17.02 12.36
N VAL A 337 -21.31 17.11 12.75
CA VAL A 337 -20.21 17.18 11.79
C VAL A 337 -19.94 15.77 11.26
N VAL A 338 -20.05 15.61 9.97
CA VAL A 338 -19.63 14.40 9.24
C VAL A 338 -18.33 14.71 8.54
N THR A 339 -17.33 13.88 8.76
CA THR A 339 -16.06 13.98 8.03
C THR A 339 -15.96 12.88 6.96
N THR A 340 -15.04 13.02 6.03
CA THR A 340 -14.65 11.93 5.12
C THR A 340 -13.39 11.20 5.58
N ILE A 341 -13.13 11.21 6.89
CA ILE A 341 -12.09 10.43 7.56
C ILE A 341 -12.69 9.06 7.90
N PRO A 342 -12.06 7.94 7.53
CA PRO A 342 -12.53 6.62 7.93
C PRO A 342 -12.62 6.48 9.45
N TYR A 343 -13.74 5.95 9.94
CA TYR A 343 -13.93 5.71 11.36
C TYR A 343 -13.00 4.61 11.87
N ASP A 344 -12.32 4.89 12.96
CA ASP A 344 -11.51 3.94 13.72
C ASP A 344 -11.53 4.35 15.18
N THR A 345 -11.53 3.39 16.10
CA THR A 345 -11.56 3.63 17.55
C THR A 345 -10.32 4.34 18.08
N GLY A 346 -9.24 4.36 17.30
CA GLY A 346 -8.01 5.10 17.60
C GLY A 346 -8.13 6.62 17.47
N TRP A 347 -9.18 7.13 16.83
CA TRP A 347 -9.42 8.57 16.77
C TRP A 347 -9.93 9.13 18.10
N THR A 348 -9.51 10.32 18.40
CA THR A 348 -10.05 11.16 19.51
C THR A 348 -10.43 12.51 18.93
N VAL A 349 -11.67 12.94 19.17
CA VAL A 349 -12.19 14.24 18.73
C VAL A 349 -12.30 15.19 19.92
N THR A 350 -11.81 16.40 19.75
CA THR A 350 -11.86 17.47 20.73
C THR A 350 -12.51 18.69 20.09
N VAL A 351 -13.55 19.22 20.72
CA VAL A 351 -14.24 20.47 20.35
C VAL A 351 -14.03 21.48 21.46
N ASP A 352 -13.47 22.65 21.15
CA ASP A 352 -13.14 23.72 22.09
C ASP A 352 -12.32 23.24 23.31
N GLY A 353 -11.37 22.33 23.05
CA GLY A 353 -10.50 21.74 24.07
C GLY A 353 -11.16 20.68 24.95
N LYS A 354 -12.38 20.24 24.65
CA LYS A 354 -13.07 19.16 25.37
C LYS A 354 -13.27 17.96 24.45
N THR A 355 -12.91 16.77 24.92
CA THR A 355 -13.18 15.53 24.21
C THR A 355 -14.69 15.32 24.10
N VAL A 356 -15.13 14.98 22.88
CA VAL A 356 -16.53 14.68 22.57
C VAL A 356 -16.65 13.23 22.07
N ASP A 357 -17.83 12.65 22.23
CA ASP A 357 -18.13 11.32 21.74
C ASP A 357 -18.19 11.34 20.21
N MET A 358 -17.50 10.41 19.57
CA MET A 358 -17.57 10.24 18.12
C MET A 358 -18.38 9.00 17.76
N THR A 359 -18.99 9.03 16.60
CA THR A 359 -19.75 7.91 16.03
C THR A 359 -19.32 7.64 14.59
N ALA A 360 -19.67 6.46 14.11
CA ALA A 360 -19.40 6.06 12.72
C ALA A 360 -20.61 6.43 11.84
N PHE A 361 -20.58 7.58 11.16
CA PHE A 361 -21.60 7.94 10.19
C PHE A 361 -21.64 6.91 9.05
N LYS A 362 -22.82 6.30 8.85
CA LYS A 362 -23.01 5.17 7.89
C LYS A 362 -22.01 4.04 8.09
N ASP A 363 -21.69 3.71 9.34
CA ASP A 363 -20.67 2.73 9.72
C ASP A 363 -19.27 3.00 9.10
N THR A 364 -19.02 4.20 8.56
CA THR A 364 -17.88 4.44 7.69
C THR A 364 -17.01 5.61 8.09
N PHE A 365 -17.58 6.77 8.43
CA PHE A 365 -16.85 8.01 8.62
C PHE A 365 -16.91 8.52 10.05
N VAL A 366 -15.84 9.17 10.49
CA VAL A 366 -15.84 9.87 11.80
C VAL A 366 -16.89 10.98 11.77
N SER A 367 -17.76 10.97 12.77
CA SER A 367 -18.75 12.04 13.01
C SER A 367 -18.92 12.31 14.50
N PHE A 368 -19.35 13.52 14.85
CA PHE A 368 -19.58 13.97 16.22
C PHE A 368 -20.63 15.08 16.25
N GLU A 369 -21.31 15.20 17.37
CA GLU A 369 -22.30 16.26 17.60
C GLU A 369 -21.63 17.61 17.87
N ILE A 370 -22.26 18.69 17.40
CA ILE A 370 -21.81 20.08 17.62
C ILE A 370 -23.03 20.99 17.83
N SER A 371 -22.87 22.01 18.67
CA SER A 371 -23.90 23.04 18.84
C SER A 371 -23.78 24.15 17.79
N GLU A 372 -24.81 24.98 17.66
CA GLU A 372 -24.73 26.23 16.91
C GLU A 372 -23.58 27.12 17.41
N GLY A 373 -22.78 27.70 16.50
CA GLY A 373 -21.70 28.62 16.84
C GLY A 373 -20.39 28.32 16.13
N THR A 374 -19.37 29.09 16.49
CA THR A 374 -18.00 28.89 15.95
C THR A 374 -17.18 28.05 16.92
N HIS A 375 -16.63 26.99 16.45
CA HIS A 375 -15.90 26.00 17.23
C HIS A 375 -14.52 25.69 16.63
N THR A 376 -13.58 25.34 17.53
CA THR A 376 -12.28 24.76 17.16
C THR A 376 -12.34 23.25 17.31
N ILE A 377 -11.86 22.54 16.30
CA ILE A 377 -11.89 21.08 16.26
C ILE A 377 -10.46 20.58 16.19
N HIS A 378 -10.16 19.56 16.97
CA HIS A 378 -8.91 18.83 16.91
C HIS A 378 -9.20 17.33 16.89
N LEU A 379 -8.68 16.63 15.88
CA LEU A 379 -8.69 15.17 15.77
C LEU A 379 -7.27 14.65 15.93
N ASP A 380 -7.08 13.63 16.78
CA ASP A 380 -5.80 12.95 16.98
C ASP A 380 -5.98 11.44 16.88
N TYR A 381 -5.06 10.77 16.21
CA TYR A 381 -5.11 9.33 15.95
C TYR A 381 -3.99 8.58 16.63
N THR A 382 -4.35 7.65 17.49
CA THR A 382 -3.43 6.69 18.08
C THR A 382 -4.00 5.28 17.92
N PRO A 383 -3.35 4.36 17.18
CA PRO A 383 -3.86 3.01 17.00
C PRO A 383 -4.09 2.29 18.32
N ASP A 384 -5.19 1.54 18.42
CA ASP A 384 -5.48 0.71 19.59
C ASP A 384 -4.31 -0.25 19.89
N GLY A 385 -3.97 -0.35 21.17
CA GLY A 385 -2.88 -1.21 21.62
C GLY A 385 -1.46 -0.66 21.43
N PHE A 386 -1.29 0.52 20.81
CA PHE A 386 0.04 1.10 20.56
C PHE A 386 0.87 1.24 21.84
N TYR A 387 0.31 1.85 22.90
CA TYR A 387 1.00 2.03 24.18
C TYR A 387 1.26 0.70 24.89
N LEU A 388 0.34 -0.26 24.79
CA LEU A 388 0.53 -1.60 25.35
C LEU A 388 1.65 -2.35 24.62
N GLY A 389 1.71 -2.26 23.30
CA GLY A 389 2.80 -2.82 22.49
C GLY A 389 4.15 -2.19 22.80
N LEU A 390 4.19 -0.86 22.92
CA LEU A 390 5.39 -0.12 23.31
C LEU A 390 5.90 -0.55 24.69
N ALA A 391 5.01 -0.59 25.71
CA ALA A 391 5.36 -1.03 27.05
C ALA A 391 5.88 -2.47 27.07
N SER A 392 5.21 -3.39 26.35
CA SER A 392 5.64 -4.78 26.23
C SER A 392 7.03 -4.89 25.58
N THR A 393 7.29 -4.13 24.53
CA THR A 393 8.59 -4.08 23.86
C THR A 393 9.69 -3.61 24.80
N LEU A 394 9.44 -2.54 25.56
CA LEU A 394 10.40 -2.02 26.54
C LEU A 394 10.71 -3.04 27.64
N ILE A 395 9.68 -3.73 28.15
CA ILE A 395 9.85 -4.81 29.13
C ILE A 395 10.71 -5.94 28.56
N CYS A 396 10.44 -6.37 27.33
CA CYS A 396 11.24 -7.42 26.66
C CYS A 396 12.70 -7.00 26.49
N ILE A 397 12.97 -5.75 26.10
CA ILE A 397 14.34 -5.23 25.99
C ILE A 397 15.06 -5.27 27.34
N ILE A 398 14.40 -4.82 28.42
CA ILE A 398 14.97 -4.84 29.78
C ILE A 398 15.27 -6.29 30.21
N LEU A 399 14.37 -7.23 29.95
CA LEU A 399 14.58 -8.65 30.25
C LEU A 399 15.78 -9.22 29.49
N LEU A 400 15.91 -8.91 28.19
CA LEU A 400 17.06 -9.35 27.39
C LEU A 400 18.38 -8.80 27.94
N ILE A 401 18.42 -7.52 28.33
CA ILE A 401 19.61 -6.91 28.95
C ILE A 401 19.93 -7.62 30.28
N MET A 402 18.93 -7.90 31.12
CA MET A 402 19.13 -8.63 32.37
C MET A 402 19.68 -10.03 32.14
N ILE A 403 19.11 -10.77 31.16
CA ILE A 403 19.59 -12.12 30.81
C ILE A 403 21.06 -12.06 30.34
N ALA A 404 21.38 -11.10 29.45
CA ALA A 404 22.75 -10.92 28.96
C ALA A 404 23.74 -10.60 30.12
N ALA A 405 23.33 -9.74 31.05
CA ALA A 405 24.12 -9.43 32.25
C ALA A 405 24.29 -10.65 33.15
N LEU A 406 23.25 -11.44 33.37
CA LEU A 406 23.33 -12.67 34.16
C LEU A 406 24.25 -13.70 33.51
N ILE A 407 24.19 -13.89 32.20
CA ILE A 407 25.10 -14.78 31.46
C ILE A 407 26.54 -14.28 31.56
N HIS A 408 26.74 -12.97 31.45
CA HIS A 408 28.09 -12.38 31.60
C HIS A 408 28.67 -12.61 33.01
N LEU A 409 27.85 -12.37 34.05
CA LEU A 409 28.26 -12.61 35.45
C LEU A 409 28.53 -14.10 35.71
N TRP A 410 27.69 -14.98 35.18
CA TRP A 410 27.87 -16.43 35.31
C TRP A 410 29.16 -16.91 34.65
N LYS A 411 29.46 -16.46 33.43
CA LYS A 411 30.71 -16.74 32.73
C LYS A 411 31.93 -16.20 33.50
N LYS A 412 31.82 -14.99 34.06
CA LYS A 412 32.89 -14.41 34.87
C LYS A 412 33.17 -15.24 36.12
N ASN A 413 32.11 -15.69 36.86
CA ASN A 413 32.28 -16.54 38.04
C ASN A 413 32.92 -17.88 37.69
N GLN A 414 32.51 -18.53 36.57
CA GLN A 414 33.17 -19.77 36.12
C GLN A 414 34.63 -19.58 35.77
N ALA A 415 34.99 -18.46 35.15
CA ALA A 415 36.39 -18.16 34.85
C ALA A 415 37.21 -17.93 36.13
N GLU A 416 36.62 -17.30 37.15
CA GLU A 416 37.26 -17.12 38.46
C GLU A 416 37.45 -18.46 39.20
N GLU A 417 36.44 -19.34 39.21
CA GLU A 417 36.52 -20.71 39.77
C GLU A 417 37.60 -21.53 39.06
N ALA A 418 37.60 -21.56 37.71
CA ALA A 418 38.64 -22.27 36.94
C ALA A 418 40.06 -21.72 37.18
N SER A 419 40.19 -20.43 37.45
CA SER A 419 41.49 -19.83 37.80
C SER A 419 41.99 -20.22 39.19
N LEU A 420 41.05 -20.40 40.15
CA LEU A 420 41.37 -20.87 41.51
C LEU A 420 41.78 -22.35 41.50
N ASP A 421 41.05 -23.20 40.78
CA ASP A 421 41.38 -24.63 40.63
C ASP A 421 42.74 -24.80 39.96
N ASN A 422 43.08 -24.05 38.93
CA ASN A 422 44.43 -24.05 38.33
C ASN A 422 45.51 -23.58 39.29
N GLN A 423 45.24 -22.62 40.18
CA GLN A 423 46.20 -22.18 41.19
C GLN A 423 46.42 -23.25 42.28
N GLU A 424 45.35 -23.96 42.68
CA GLU A 424 45.47 -25.08 43.62
C GLU A 424 46.25 -26.25 43.01
N GLU A 425 46.00 -26.60 41.74
CA GLU A 425 46.75 -27.65 41.03
C GLU A 425 48.23 -27.30 40.85
N ILE A 426 48.56 -26.02 40.52
CA ILE A 426 49.94 -25.55 40.45
C ILE A 426 50.62 -25.53 41.83
N SER A 427 49.88 -25.17 42.89
CA SER A 427 50.43 -25.18 44.24
C SER A 427 50.65 -26.62 44.77
N ALA A 428 49.74 -27.56 44.48
CA ALA A 428 49.87 -28.96 44.78
C ALA A 428 51.05 -29.61 44.01
N SER A 429 51.20 -29.30 42.72
CA SER A 429 52.31 -29.77 41.89
C SER A 429 53.66 -29.21 42.37
N LYS A 430 53.73 -27.93 42.82
CA LYS A 430 54.93 -27.35 43.45
C LYS A 430 55.23 -27.99 44.79
N ALA A 431 54.23 -28.30 45.61
CA ALA A 431 54.43 -28.97 46.89
C ALA A 431 54.99 -30.41 46.70
N THR A 432 54.47 -31.14 45.68
CA THR A 432 54.95 -32.47 45.31
C THR A 432 56.40 -32.42 44.80
N ALA A 433 56.74 -31.43 43.95
CA ALA A 433 58.10 -31.21 43.45
C ALA A 433 59.09 -30.81 44.54
N LEU A 434 58.65 -30.08 45.57
CA LEU A 434 59.48 -29.75 46.75
C LEU A 434 59.69 -30.98 47.64
N ALA A 435 58.67 -31.83 47.82
CA ALA A 435 58.81 -33.09 48.57
C ALA A 435 59.81 -34.04 47.87
N ASP A 436 59.71 -34.20 46.55
CA ASP A 436 60.61 -35.02 45.75
C ASP A 436 62.05 -34.43 45.76
N SER A 437 62.22 -33.11 45.89
CA SER A 437 63.53 -32.50 46.01
C SER A 437 64.18 -32.67 47.42
N GLU A 438 63.37 -32.67 48.49
CA GLU A 438 63.85 -32.99 49.85
C GLU A 438 64.26 -34.46 50.00
N ASP A 439 63.53 -35.40 49.36
CA ASP A 439 63.90 -36.82 49.31
C ASP A 439 65.16 -37.06 48.47
N LEU A 440 65.41 -36.27 47.42
CA LEU A 440 66.64 -36.32 46.63
C LEU A 440 67.83 -35.71 47.37
N GLU A 441 67.66 -34.66 48.19
CA GLU A 441 68.69 -34.05 48.99
C GLU A 441 69.15 -34.94 50.16
N ASN A 442 68.23 -35.72 50.72
CA ASN A 442 68.52 -36.73 51.72
C ASN A 442 69.22 -38.01 51.17
N ALA A 443 69.06 -38.26 49.83
CA ALA A 443 69.72 -39.40 49.17
C ALA A 443 71.15 -39.11 48.66
N LEU A 444 71.63 -37.86 48.69
CA LEU A 444 72.91 -37.39 48.14
C LEU A 444 73.92 -36.94 49.19
N ALA A 445 73.75 -37.31 50.49
CA ALA A 445 74.70 -37.00 51.53
C ALA A 445 75.76 -38.10 51.69
N GLU A 446 76.66 -38.30 50.74
CA GLU A 446 77.99 -38.80 50.94
C GLU A 446 78.97 -38.12 49.94
N PRO A 447 80.19 -37.78 50.36
CA PRO A 447 81.09 -36.84 49.66
C PRO A 447 82.09 -37.55 48.75
N THR A 448 82.28 -37.03 47.54
CA THR A 448 83.56 -37.19 46.82
C THR A 448 83.89 -35.91 46.07
N GLU A 449 85.10 -35.48 46.36
CA GLU A 449 85.86 -34.35 45.78
C GLU A 449 86.05 -34.50 44.25
N GLY A 450 86.10 -33.37 43.58
CA GLY A 450 86.94 -33.25 42.38
C GLY A 450 86.41 -32.46 41.21
N ALA A 451 87.00 -31.23 41.15
CA ALA A 451 87.51 -30.56 39.96
C ALA A 451 86.57 -30.03 38.86
N LEU A 452 86.52 -28.70 38.84
CA LEU A 452 86.91 -27.76 37.73
C LEU A 452 86.17 -27.73 36.41
N ASP A 453 85.76 -26.47 36.14
CA ASP A 453 85.69 -25.71 34.86
C ASP A 453 84.67 -26.07 33.83
N ASP A 454 83.80 -25.19 33.44
CA ASP A 454 84.00 -24.14 32.42
C ASP A 454 82.64 -23.44 32.09
N GLU A 455 82.75 -22.21 31.70
CA GLU A 455 81.73 -21.24 31.33
C GLU A 455 81.01 -21.68 30.09
N THR A 456 79.71 -21.35 30.02
CA THR A 456 79.14 -20.68 28.82
C THR A 456 77.74 -20.12 29.11
N ASP A 457 77.65 -18.82 28.85
CA ASP A 457 76.40 -18.04 28.72
C ASP A 457 75.39 -18.65 27.70
N ASN A 458 74.15 -18.64 28.06
CA ASN A 458 73.08 -18.56 27.05
C ASN A 458 71.87 -17.84 27.63
N GLU A 459 71.61 -16.69 27.02
CA GLU A 459 70.44 -15.86 27.17
C GLU A 459 69.17 -16.65 26.82
N ILE A 460 68.13 -16.51 27.62
CA ILE A 460 66.80 -16.99 27.32
C ILE A 460 65.92 -15.75 27.04
N GLU A 461 65.63 -15.56 25.78
CA GLU A 461 64.57 -14.63 25.31
C GLU A 461 63.22 -15.07 25.87
N THR A 462 62.54 -14.10 26.44
CA THR A 462 61.10 -14.22 26.79
C THR A 462 60.26 -13.88 25.58
N ASP A 463 59.52 -14.82 25.06
CA ASP A 463 58.49 -14.56 24.05
C ASP A 463 57.10 -14.53 24.72
N ASP A 464 56.59 -13.30 24.79
CA ASP A 464 55.20 -13.00 25.16
C ASP A 464 54.35 -13.08 23.90
N SER A 465 53.42 -14.01 23.83
CA SER A 465 52.09 -13.79 23.21
C SER A 465 51.33 -15.09 22.95
N VAL A 466 50.36 -15.39 23.78
CA VAL A 466 49.24 -16.28 23.40
C VAL A 466 47.94 -15.55 23.66
N ILE A 467 47.41 -14.96 22.60
CA ILE A 467 46.02 -14.51 22.56
C ILE A 467 45.17 -15.74 22.26
N VAL A 468 44.32 -16.14 23.19
CA VAL A 468 43.28 -17.14 23.00
C VAL A 468 41.98 -16.40 22.76
N GLU A 469 41.56 -16.33 21.51
CA GLU A 469 40.17 -15.97 21.16
C GLU A 469 39.27 -17.20 21.31
N ASP A 470 38.39 -17.19 22.32
CA ASP A 470 37.30 -18.15 22.52
C ASP A 470 36.05 -17.67 21.75
N ASP A 471 35.82 -18.26 20.57
CA ASP A 471 34.58 -18.17 19.80
C ASP A 471 33.92 -19.58 19.73
N ASP A 472 33.43 -20.07 20.84
CA ASP A 472 32.58 -21.30 20.85
C ASP A 472 31.40 -21.14 21.82
N LEU A 473 30.34 -20.42 21.42
CA LEU A 473 29.02 -20.50 22.06
C LEU A 473 27.90 -20.00 21.13
N ALA A 474 27.56 -20.80 20.12
CA ALA A 474 26.32 -20.61 19.37
C ALA A 474 25.70 -21.91 18.81
N ASP A 475 25.89 -23.06 19.46
CA ASP A 475 25.29 -24.30 18.97
C ASP A 475 24.85 -25.22 20.13
N GLU A 476 23.89 -24.76 20.95
CA GLU A 476 23.16 -25.66 21.83
C GLU A 476 21.83 -25.07 22.26
N PHE A 477 20.88 -24.94 21.33
CA PHE A 477 19.44 -24.79 21.65
C PHE A 477 18.62 -25.24 20.45
N PHE A 478 18.42 -26.55 20.29
CA PHE A 478 17.28 -27.20 19.64
C PHE A 478 17.47 -28.71 19.74
N GLU A 479 17.08 -29.29 20.86
CA GLU A 479 16.61 -30.67 20.91
C GLU A 479 15.13 -30.64 21.23
N GLU A 480 14.35 -31.20 20.30
CA GLU A 480 12.93 -31.49 20.41
C GLU A 480 12.69 -32.49 21.54
N ASP A 481 11.83 -32.14 22.48
CA ASP A 481 11.18 -33.12 23.34
C ASP A 481 9.68 -33.15 22.99
N SER A 482 9.30 -34.29 22.42
CA SER A 482 7.94 -34.63 22.04
C SER A 482 7.14 -35.05 23.28
N ASN A 483 6.16 -34.23 23.68
CA ASN A 483 5.02 -34.68 24.45
C ASN A 483 3.79 -33.83 24.15
N GLU A 484 2.79 -34.46 23.55
CA GLU A 484 1.44 -33.93 23.40
C GLU A 484 0.79 -33.63 24.76
N PRO A 485 -0.03 -32.58 24.85
CA PRO A 485 -1.30 -32.70 25.55
C PRO A 485 -2.51 -32.17 24.76
N GLU A 486 -3.52 -32.97 24.85
CA GLU A 486 -4.98 -32.81 24.79
C GLU A 486 -5.57 -31.50 24.18
N LYS A 487 -6.41 -31.75 23.17
CA LYS A 487 -7.38 -30.84 22.53
C LYS A 487 -8.29 -30.13 23.53
N SER A 488 -8.34 -28.81 23.45
CA SER A 488 -9.44 -28.00 23.98
C SER A 488 -9.99 -27.08 22.86
N SER A 489 -11.27 -27.15 22.72
CA SER A 489 -12.31 -26.44 21.99
C SER A 489 -12.02 -24.99 21.55
N GLU A 490 -11.20 -24.76 20.51
CA GLU A 490 -11.09 -23.53 19.73
C GLU A 490 -11.03 -23.77 18.21
N GLU A 491 -11.40 -24.95 17.75
CA GLU A 491 -11.25 -25.41 16.36
C GLU A 491 -12.48 -25.18 15.46
N GLU A 492 -13.46 -24.35 15.82
CA GLU A 492 -14.65 -24.12 14.96
C GLU A 492 -14.69 -22.74 14.24
N LEU A 493 -13.63 -21.94 14.28
CA LEU A 493 -13.62 -20.62 13.61
C LEU A 493 -12.48 -20.40 12.60
N SER A 494 -11.67 -21.41 12.26
CA SER A 494 -10.51 -21.25 11.38
C SER A 494 -10.58 -21.95 10.01
N GLU A 495 -11.65 -22.64 9.66
CA GLU A 495 -11.74 -23.38 8.38
C GLU A 495 -12.39 -22.60 7.20
N GLU A 496 -12.80 -21.36 7.34
CA GLU A 496 -13.47 -20.61 6.27
C GLU A 496 -12.58 -19.60 5.50
N PHE A 497 -11.28 -19.52 5.81
CA PHE A 497 -10.32 -18.71 5.04
C PHE A 497 -9.30 -19.57 4.29
N SER A 498 -9.78 -20.24 3.23
CA SER A 498 -8.91 -20.96 2.33
C SER A 498 -8.03 -20.00 1.51
N ASN A 499 -6.70 -20.15 1.64
CA ASN A 499 -5.62 -19.46 0.89
C ASN A 499 -5.73 -19.53 -0.67
N LYS A 500 -6.79 -20.09 -1.23
CA LYS A 500 -6.97 -20.22 -2.67
C LYS A 500 -7.50 -18.95 -3.34
N ASP A 501 -8.29 -18.15 -2.63
CA ASP A 501 -8.89 -16.95 -3.23
C ASP A 501 -7.91 -15.76 -3.25
N PHE A 502 -7.05 -15.65 -2.24
CA PHE A 502 -6.06 -14.56 -2.16
C PHE A 502 -5.02 -14.59 -3.30
N SER A 503 -4.54 -15.79 -3.67
CA SER A 503 -3.59 -15.93 -4.77
C SER A 503 -4.22 -15.70 -6.14
N LYS A 504 -5.54 -15.89 -6.27
CA LYS A 504 -6.28 -15.67 -7.51
C LYS A 504 -6.61 -14.19 -7.70
N GLU A 505 -6.98 -13.50 -6.63
CA GLU A 505 -7.26 -12.06 -6.66
C GLU A 505 -6.00 -11.23 -6.98
N LEU A 506 -4.84 -11.59 -6.39
CA LEU A 506 -3.56 -10.97 -6.72
C LEU A 506 -3.11 -11.26 -8.17
N SER A 507 -3.39 -12.48 -8.67
CA SER A 507 -3.06 -12.83 -10.05
C SER A 507 -3.97 -12.13 -11.06
N ASP A 508 -5.23 -11.90 -10.72
CA ASP A 508 -6.18 -11.22 -11.59
C ASP A 508 -5.91 -9.70 -11.63
N GLU A 509 -5.48 -9.09 -10.52
CA GLU A 509 -5.07 -7.69 -10.48
C GLU A 509 -3.74 -7.45 -11.22
N MET A 510 -2.78 -8.40 -11.13
CA MET A 510 -1.56 -8.38 -11.93
C MET A 510 -1.80 -8.66 -13.43
N LEU A 511 -2.82 -9.44 -13.77
CA LEU A 511 -3.18 -9.73 -15.16
C LEU A 511 -3.97 -8.58 -15.80
N SER A 512 -4.78 -7.86 -15.03
CA SER A 512 -5.48 -6.65 -15.47
C SER A 512 -4.50 -5.57 -15.92
N ASN A 513 -3.44 -5.35 -15.14
CA ASN A 513 -2.36 -4.40 -15.49
C ASN A 513 -1.51 -4.85 -16.70
N LYS A 514 -1.52 -6.14 -17.06
CA LYS A 514 -0.82 -6.63 -18.27
C LYS A 514 -1.61 -6.41 -19.57
N ASN A 515 -2.92 -6.24 -19.50
CA ASN A 515 -3.73 -6.05 -20.70
C ASN A 515 -3.70 -4.61 -21.24
N PHE A 516 -3.32 -3.64 -20.42
CA PHE A 516 -3.16 -2.24 -20.87
C PHE A 516 -1.97 -2.04 -21.84
N SER A 517 -0.97 -2.92 -21.82
CA SER A 517 0.18 -2.85 -22.75
C SER A 517 0.02 -3.67 -24.04
N LYS A 518 -1.12 -4.37 -24.22
CA LYS A 518 -1.32 -5.29 -25.37
C LYS A 518 -2.26 -4.80 -26.48
N THR A 519 -2.87 -3.63 -26.34
CA THR A 519 -3.80 -3.11 -27.35
C THR A 519 -3.13 -2.51 -28.59
N ASP A 520 -1.82 -2.24 -28.56
CA ASP A 520 -1.07 -1.73 -29.74
C ASP A 520 -0.38 -2.79 -30.60
N GLU A 521 -0.43 -4.08 -30.24
CA GLU A 521 0.25 -5.15 -30.98
C GLU A 521 -0.64 -6.03 -31.89
N LYS A 522 -1.90 -5.65 -32.15
CA LYS A 522 -2.74 -6.36 -33.11
C LYS A 522 -2.93 -5.62 -34.43
N ARG A 523 -1.84 -5.27 -35.07
CA ARG A 523 -1.76 -5.11 -36.52
C ARG A 523 -0.44 -5.71 -37.03
N ASP A 524 -0.52 -6.87 -37.59
CA ASP A 524 0.41 -7.69 -38.35
C ASP A 524 0.85 -8.98 -37.65
N SER A 525 0.03 -10.00 -37.79
CA SER A 525 0.46 -11.39 -37.58
C SER A 525 0.63 -12.09 -38.94
N SER A 526 1.75 -11.83 -39.61
CA SER A 526 2.31 -12.76 -40.59
C SER A 526 3.80 -12.45 -40.80
N ALA A 527 4.65 -12.92 -39.91
CA ALA A 527 6.03 -13.38 -40.20
C ALA A 527 6.76 -13.66 -38.87
N LYS A 528 6.85 -14.92 -38.48
CA LYS A 528 7.79 -15.37 -37.45
C LYS A 528 9.21 -15.26 -37.98
N LYS A 529 10.04 -14.39 -37.42
CA LYS A 529 11.50 -14.53 -37.41
C LYS A 529 12.06 -14.10 -36.07
N ASN A 530 12.84 -14.95 -35.45
CA ASN A 530 13.60 -14.68 -34.24
C ASN A 530 14.55 -13.49 -34.47
N VAL A 531 14.40 -12.43 -33.68
CA VAL A 531 15.29 -11.27 -33.71
C VAL A 531 15.87 -11.08 -32.30
N SER A 532 17.18 -10.89 -32.23
CA SER A 532 17.92 -10.67 -30.96
C SER A 532 17.71 -9.26 -30.41
N LEU A 533 17.93 -9.07 -29.11
CA LEU A 533 17.69 -7.80 -28.38
C LEU A 533 18.39 -6.56 -28.99
N ASP A 534 19.50 -6.74 -29.73
CA ASP A 534 20.27 -5.62 -30.28
C ASP A 534 19.61 -4.96 -31.51
N SER A 535 18.56 -5.57 -32.07
CA SER A 535 17.85 -5.02 -33.24
C SER A 535 16.67 -4.09 -32.86
N ILE A 536 16.26 -4.08 -31.60
CA ILE A 536 15.13 -3.26 -31.12
C ILE A 536 15.56 -1.81 -30.88
N GLU A 537 16.79 -1.58 -30.44
CA GLU A 537 17.33 -0.23 -30.21
C GLU A 537 17.60 0.53 -31.51
N LEU A 538 17.91 -0.16 -32.59
CA LEU A 538 18.19 0.43 -33.91
C LEU A 538 16.91 0.89 -34.65
N ASP A 539 15.75 0.30 -34.36
CA ASP A 539 14.49 0.67 -35.01
C ASP A 539 13.84 1.90 -34.40
N LEU A 540 14.02 2.14 -33.10
CA LEU A 540 13.52 3.34 -32.41
C LEU A 540 14.26 4.62 -32.80
N THR A 541 15.55 4.52 -33.08
CA THR A 541 16.35 5.66 -33.59
C THR A 541 16.06 6.00 -35.05
N ARG A 542 15.66 5.02 -35.85
CA ARG A 542 15.35 5.22 -37.27
C ARG A 542 13.99 5.92 -37.47
N ASN A 543 13.03 5.66 -36.60
CA ASN A 543 11.72 6.33 -36.65
C ASN A 543 11.77 7.78 -36.19
N ARG A 544 12.66 8.15 -35.25
CA ARG A 544 12.88 9.56 -34.85
C ARG A 544 13.48 10.41 -35.96
N HIS A 545 14.35 9.86 -36.81
CA HIS A 545 14.95 10.60 -37.91
C HIS A 545 13.98 10.83 -39.09
N ASN A 546 13.03 9.91 -39.30
CA ASN A 546 12.03 10.05 -40.37
C ASN A 546 10.89 11.03 -40.03
N SER A 547 10.61 11.26 -38.75
CA SER A 547 9.60 12.27 -38.34
C SER A 547 10.12 13.71 -38.43
N LEU A 548 11.41 13.93 -38.19
CA LEU A 548 12.05 15.23 -38.32
C LEU A 548 12.24 15.64 -39.78
N SER A 549 12.47 14.70 -40.70
CA SER A 549 12.62 15.02 -42.12
C SER A 549 11.30 15.34 -42.86
N LYS A 550 10.16 14.92 -42.30
CA LYS A 550 8.83 15.26 -42.86
C LYS A 550 8.28 16.61 -42.38
N LYS A 551 8.78 17.15 -41.26
CA LYS A 551 8.33 18.45 -40.75
C LYS A 551 9.02 19.63 -41.45
N THR A 552 10.25 19.45 -41.94
CA THR A 552 11.01 20.48 -42.67
C THR A 552 10.63 20.63 -44.14
N LYS A 553 9.76 19.78 -44.70
CA LYS A 553 9.31 19.86 -46.08
C LYS A 553 7.92 20.51 -46.27
N LYS A 554 7.25 20.89 -45.19
CA LYS A 554 5.90 21.49 -45.22
C LYS A 554 5.90 23.01 -45.02
N ASP A 555 7.04 23.58 -44.64
CA ASP A 555 7.17 25.03 -44.41
C ASP A 555 7.91 25.78 -45.53
N SER A 556 8.02 25.18 -46.72
CA SER A 556 8.58 25.84 -47.93
C SER A 556 7.76 25.54 -49.18
N GLN A 557 6.44 25.83 -49.11
CA GLN A 557 5.59 26.09 -50.28
C GLN A 557 4.47 27.05 -49.91
#